data_634cdcd4c16c13f9a7e62536cd8c32fd
#
_entry.id   634cdcd4c16c13f9a7e62536cd8c32fd
#
_cell.length_a   1.000
_cell.length_b   1.000
_cell.length_c   1.000
_cell.angle_alpha   90.00
_cell.angle_beta   90.00
_cell.angle_gamma   90.00
#
_symmetry.space_group_name_H-M   'P 1'
#
loop_
_entity.id
_entity.type
_entity.pdbx_description
1 polymer ?
#
loop_
_entity_poly.entity_id
_entity_poly.type
_entity_poly.pdbx_seq_one_letter_code
_entity_poly.pdbx_strand_id
1 'polypeptide(L)'
;MTNRKLADIVKDQKPLLLGEHETVQQDCCRMWEHRSGSVLVVLERLTGIFTGRDAVRTLAEGKNAEVTTLAHAMTPNPITITPDSHAIDALREMSNRGFRHLPVVERGRIWGVVSRSDFNGIEIDRLGEEDHL
;
A
#
# COMPACT_ATOMS: atom_id res chain seq x y z
N MET A 1 -3.01 9.25 -24.56
CA MET A 1 -1.82 8.73 -23.97
C MET A 1 -1.72 9.06 -22.52
N THR A 2 -1.73 8.08 -21.72
CA THR A 2 -1.81 8.31 -20.31
C THR A 2 -0.49 7.96 -19.65
N ASN A 3 0.22 8.97 -19.27
CA ASN A 3 1.39 8.84 -18.43
C ASN A 3 1.09 9.57 -17.12
N ARG A 4 0.08 9.04 -16.40
CA ARG A 4 -0.39 9.70 -15.19
C ARG A 4 0.68 9.76 -14.13
N LYS A 5 0.78 10.90 -13.47
CA LYS A 5 1.61 11.01 -12.27
C LYS A 5 0.85 10.43 -11.08
N LEU A 6 1.60 9.88 -10.14
CA LEU A 6 1.00 9.30 -8.94
C LEU A 6 0.27 10.35 -8.12
N ALA A 7 0.77 11.59 -8.13
CA ALA A 7 0.08 12.70 -7.47
C ALA A 7 -1.38 12.82 -7.93
N ASP A 8 -1.64 12.63 -9.22
CA ASP A 8 -3.00 12.74 -9.76
C ASP A 8 -3.88 11.56 -9.36
N ILE A 9 -3.27 10.38 -9.21
CA ILE A 9 -4.00 9.18 -8.81
C ILE A 9 -4.46 9.27 -7.35
N VAL A 10 -3.62 9.81 -6.48
CA VAL A 10 -3.89 9.84 -5.04
C VAL A 10 -4.46 11.15 -4.51
N LYS A 11 -4.65 12.16 -5.36
CA LYS A 11 -4.99 13.52 -4.94
C LYS A 11 -6.24 13.64 -4.05
N ASP A 12 -7.22 12.78 -4.25
CA ASP A 12 -8.47 12.81 -3.50
C ASP A 12 -8.56 11.71 -2.44
N GLN A 13 -7.47 11.00 -2.21
CA GLN A 13 -7.45 9.91 -1.24
C GLN A 13 -7.40 10.42 0.20
N LYS A 14 -8.05 9.64 1.07
CA LYS A 14 -7.89 9.75 2.51
C LYS A 14 -7.42 8.38 2.97
N PRO A 15 -6.12 8.10 2.91
CA PRO A 15 -5.62 6.78 3.27
C PRO A 15 -5.85 6.49 4.75
N LEU A 16 -6.07 5.22 5.07
CA LEU A 16 -6.21 4.81 6.46
C LEU A 16 -4.84 4.84 7.12
N LEU A 17 -4.75 5.54 8.24
CA LEU A 17 -3.53 5.63 9.04
C LEU A 17 -3.84 5.10 10.43
N LEU A 18 -3.05 4.16 10.91
CA LEU A 18 -3.20 3.62 12.27
C LEU A 18 -1.83 3.61 12.96
N GLY A 19 -1.86 3.64 14.29
CA GLY A 19 -0.64 3.57 15.08
C GLY A 19 -0.15 2.13 15.27
N GLU A 20 1.13 1.98 15.59
CA GLU A 20 1.75 0.66 15.78
C GLU A 20 1.14 -0.15 16.91
N HIS A 21 0.56 0.51 17.90
CA HIS A 21 -0.01 -0.15 19.07
C HIS A 21 -1.42 -0.72 18.84
N GLU A 22 -2.05 -0.36 17.74
CA GLU A 22 -3.38 -0.89 17.43
C GLU A 22 -3.27 -2.35 17.02
N THR A 23 -4.37 -3.09 17.25
CA THR A 23 -4.36 -4.53 17.00
C THR A 23 -4.75 -4.86 15.57
N VAL A 24 -4.39 -6.08 15.14
CA VAL A 24 -4.81 -6.59 13.84
C VAL A 24 -6.33 -6.58 13.72
N GLN A 25 -7.05 -6.91 14.82
CA GLN A 25 -8.51 -6.90 14.82
C GLN A 25 -9.06 -5.50 14.52
N GLN A 26 -8.53 -4.49 15.19
CA GLN A 26 -8.95 -3.11 14.97
C GLN A 26 -8.67 -2.66 13.54
N ASP A 27 -7.50 -3.01 13.03
CA ASP A 27 -7.10 -2.71 11.66
C ASP A 27 -8.05 -3.36 10.65
N CYS A 28 -8.31 -4.65 10.80
CA CYS A 28 -9.19 -5.38 9.88
C CYS A 28 -10.60 -4.81 9.87
N CYS A 29 -11.11 -4.39 11.03
CA CYS A 29 -12.40 -3.71 11.11
C CYS A 29 -12.40 -2.42 10.30
N ARG A 30 -11.36 -1.61 10.43
CA ARG A 30 -11.23 -0.35 9.68
C ARG A 30 -11.14 -0.60 8.19
N MET A 31 -10.34 -1.58 7.78
CA MET A 31 -10.20 -1.93 6.38
C MET A 31 -11.54 -2.39 5.79
N TRP A 32 -12.26 -3.20 6.54
CA TRP A 32 -13.57 -3.68 6.11
C TRP A 32 -14.59 -2.54 5.98
N GLU A 33 -14.66 -1.69 6.98
CA GLU A 33 -15.60 -0.55 7.01
C GLU A 33 -15.32 0.43 5.86
N HIS A 34 -14.07 0.68 5.56
CA HIS A 34 -13.66 1.64 4.53
C HIS A 34 -13.41 1.00 3.18
N ARG A 35 -13.58 -0.31 3.07
CA ARG A 35 -13.32 -1.07 1.84
C ARG A 35 -11.94 -0.80 1.29
N SER A 36 -10.97 -0.73 2.17
CA SER A 36 -9.58 -0.49 1.84
C SER A 36 -8.77 -1.78 1.92
N GLY A 37 -7.89 -2.00 0.97
CA GLY A 37 -6.99 -3.15 0.96
C GLY A 37 -5.73 -2.96 1.76
N SER A 38 -5.51 -1.76 2.32
CA SER A 38 -4.29 -1.46 3.06
C SER A 38 -4.50 -0.40 4.12
N VAL A 39 -3.60 -0.41 5.10
CA VAL A 39 -3.49 0.62 6.13
C VAL A 39 -2.02 1.01 6.21
N LEU A 40 -1.74 2.29 6.32
CA LEU A 40 -0.40 2.77 6.58
C LEU A 40 -0.21 2.88 8.09
N VAL A 41 0.88 2.31 8.59
CA VAL A 41 1.19 2.34 10.02
C VAL A 41 2.17 3.46 10.28
N VAL A 42 1.81 4.34 11.21
CA VAL A 42 2.57 5.56 11.47
C VAL A 42 2.94 5.69 12.95
N LEU A 43 4.14 6.21 13.17
CA LEU A 43 4.64 6.63 14.48
C LEU A 43 5.52 7.85 14.17
N GLU A 44 4.94 9.05 14.23
CA GLU A 44 5.52 10.31 13.76
C GLU A 44 5.75 10.33 12.24
N ARG A 45 6.13 9.20 11.66
CA ARG A 45 6.35 9.01 10.23
C ARG A 45 5.82 7.65 9.82
N LEU A 46 5.85 7.36 8.54
CA LEU A 46 5.47 6.04 8.02
C LEU A 46 6.48 5.00 8.50
N THR A 47 6.01 3.99 9.23
CA THR A 47 6.86 2.91 9.74
C THR A 47 6.52 1.55 9.14
N GLY A 48 5.33 1.39 8.61
CA GLY A 48 4.92 0.11 8.05
C GLY A 48 3.69 0.21 7.18
N ILE A 49 3.35 -0.92 6.57
CA ILE A 49 2.10 -1.09 5.84
C ILE A 49 1.49 -2.42 6.25
N PHE A 50 0.17 -2.43 6.38
CA PHE A 50 -0.57 -3.66 6.67
C PHE A 50 -1.63 -3.83 5.60
N THR A 51 -1.63 -5.00 4.95
CA THR A 51 -2.53 -5.30 3.85
C THR A 51 -3.33 -6.56 4.14
N GLY A 52 -4.30 -6.87 3.27
CA GLY A 52 -5.04 -8.13 3.36
C GLY A 52 -4.13 -9.35 3.38
N ARG A 53 -3.02 -9.30 2.67
CA ARG A 53 -2.03 -10.38 2.67
C ARG A 53 -1.41 -10.57 4.06
N ASP A 54 -1.12 -9.48 4.76
CA ASP A 54 -0.60 -9.53 6.14
C ASP A 54 -1.65 -10.10 7.10
N ALA A 55 -2.92 -9.80 6.88
CA ALA A 55 -4.02 -10.36 7.68
C ALA A 55 -4.10 -11.88 7.49
N VAL A 56 -4.00 -12.35 6.25
CA VAL A 56 -4.01 -13.78 5.94
C VAL A 56 -2.80 -14.46 6.60
N ARG A 57 -1.63 -13.85 6.52
CA ARG A 57 -0.43 -14.40 7.16
C ARG A 57 -0.62 -14.51 8.68
N THR A 58 -1.18 -13.49 9.31
CA THR A 58 -1.44 -13.49 10.75
C THR A 58 -2.33 -14.67 11.14
N LEU A 59 -3.39 -14.90 10.38
CA LEU A 59 -4.27 -16.05 10.62
C LEU A 59 -3.57 -17.37 10.38
N ALA A 60 -2.80 -17.48 9.30
CA ALA A 60 -2.09 -18.70 8.94
C ALA A 60 -1.06 -19.08 9.99
N GLU A 61 -0.44 -18.10 10.64
CA GLU A 61 0.53 -18.32 11.71
C GLU A 61 -0.14 -18.62 13.05
N GLY A 62 -1.45 -18.64 13.12
CA GLY A 62 -2.19 -18.96 14.33
C GLY A 62 -2.16 -17.86 15.41
N LYS A 63 -1.84 -16.64 15.03
CA LYS A 63 -1.76 -15.54 15.98
C LYS A 63 -3.15 -15.00 16.31
N ASN A 64 -3.33 -14.56 17.56
CA ASN A 64 -4.60 -13.98 17.99
C ASN A 64 -4.67 -12.50 17.56
N ALA A 65 -5.56 -12.20 16.62
CA ALA A 65 -5.72 -10.85 16.08
C ALA A 65 -6.13 -9.82 17.13
N GLU A 66 -6.78 -10.24 18.20
CA GLU A 66 -7.25 -9.32 19.25
C GLU A 66 -6.11 -8.77 20.11
N VAL A 67 -4.97 -9.46 20.14
CA VAL A 67 -3.82 -9.04 20.96
C VAL A 67 -2.56 -8.79 20.14
N THR A 68 -2.51 -9.24 18.90
CA THR A 68 -1.36 -9.00 18.03
C THR A 68 -1.40 -7.55 17.54
N THR A 69 -0.34 -6.79 17.77
CA THR A 69 -0.26 -5.39 17.35
C THR A 69 0.20 -5.25 15.92
N LEU A 70 -0.11 -4.11 15.31
CA LEU A 70 0.37 -3.80 13.98
C LEU A 70 1.91 -3.75 13.93
N ALA A 71 2.55 -3.28 14.99
CA ALA A 71 4.01 -3.28 15.07
C ALA A 71 4.61 -4.67 14.78
N HIS A 72 3.93 -5.72 15.25
CA HIS A 72 4.40 -7.10 15.05
C HIS A 72 3.93 -7.73 13.75
N ALA A 73 2.75 -7.35 13.25
CA ALA A 73 2.13 -7.98 12.10
C ALA A 73 2.37 -7.26 10.78
N MET A 74 2.72 -5.98 10.82
CA MET A 74 2.91 -5.17 9.62
C MET A 74 4.14 -5.60 8.82
N THR A 75 4.19 -5.14 7.58
CA THR A 75 5.43 -5.14 6.80
C THR A 75 6.15 -3.84 7.14
N PRO A 76 7.31 -3.91 7.82
CA PRO A 76 8.02 -2.70 8.24
C PRO A 76 8.81 -2.07 7.10
N ASN A 77 9.07 -0.78 7.21
CA ASN A 77 9.90 -0.03 6.28
C ASN A 77 9.50 -0.28 4.82
N PRO A 78 8.24 0.01 4.47
CA PRO A 78 7.76 -0.30 3.11
C PRO A 78 8.53 0.52 2.08
N ILE A 79 8.66 -0.07 0.89
CA ILE A 79 9.16 0.65 -0.26
C ILE A 79 8.14 1.74 -0.58
N THR A 80 8.60 2.94 -0.84
CA THR A 80 7.76 4.08 -1.17
C THR A 80 8.12 4.62 -2.55
N ILE A 81 7.26 5.47 -3.08
CA ILE A 81 7.47 6.11 -4.36
C ILE A 81 7.03 7.57 -4.25
N THR A 82 7.62 8.44 -5.04
CA THR A 82 7.31 9.86 -4.97
C THR A 82 6.09 10.23 -5.83
N PRO A 83 5.38 11.31 -5.47
CA PRO A 83 4.20 11.74 -6.24
C PRO A 83 4.52 12.18 -7.67
N ASP A 84 5.77 12.59 -7.94
CA ASP A 84 6.21 12.98 -9.29
C ASP A 84 6.41 11.78 -10.20
N SER A 85 6.51 10.58 -9.65
CA SER A 85 6.67 9.36 -10.44
C SER A 85 5.40 9.07 -11.22
N HIS A 86 5.53 8.27 -12.27
CA HIS A 86 4.43 7.96 -13.15
C HIS A 86 3.85 6.57 -12.87
N ALA A 87 2.65 6.33 -13.39
CA ALA A 87 1.95 5.05 -13.23
C ALA A 87 2.82 3.85 -13.59
N ILE A 88 3.56 3.94 -14.69
CA ILE A 88 4.43 2.85 -15.13
C ILE A 88 5.54 2.52 -14.12
N ASP A 89 6.04 3.54 -13.44
CA ASP A 89 7.07 3.34 -12.41
C ASP A 89 6.54 2.53 -11.24
N ALA A 90 5.33 2.86 -10.78
CA ALA A 90 4.68 2.14 -9.68
C ALA A 90 4.36 0.70 -10.08
N LEU A 91 3.83 0.50 -11.29
CA LEU A 91 3.53 -0.84 -11.80
C LEU A 91 4.78 -1.71 -11.90
N ARG A 92 5.87 -1.11 -12.35
CA ARG A 92 7.15 -1.81 -12.45
C ARG A 92 7.66 -2.24 -11.07
N GLU A 93 7.58 -1.36 -10.08
CA GLU A 93 7.95 -1.69 -8.70
C GLU A 93 7.09 -2.82 -8.14
N MET A 94 5.79 -2.75 -8.35
CA MET A 94 4.87 -3.79 -7.88
C MET A 94 5.17 -5.13 -8.55
N SER A 95 5.40 -5.13 -9.86
CA SER A 95 5.71 -6.34 -10.62
C SER A 95 7.03 -6.96 -10.18
N ASN A 96 8.07 -6.14 -10.03
CA ASN A 96 9.40 -6.62 -9.69
C ASN A 96 9.50 -7.16 -8.28
N ARG A 97 8.73 -6.61 -7.36
CA ARG A 97 8.82 -6.96 -5.94
C ARG A 97 7.68 -7.84 -5.45
N GLY A 98 6.66 -8.07 -6.28
CA GLY A 98 5.56 -8.97 -5.95
C GLY A 98 4.53 -8.44 -4.97
N PHE A 99 4.42 -7.12 -4.80
CA PHE A 99 3.39 -6.54 -3.95
C PHE A 99 2.39 -5.71 -4.76
N ARG A 100 1.25 -5.42 -4.16
CA ARG A 100 0.11 -4.79 -4.85
C ARG A 100 -0.25 -3.41 -4.30
N HIS A 101 0.48 -2.90 -3.32
CA HIS A 101 0.24 -1.60 -2.69
C HIS A 101 1.57 -0.90 -2.52
N LEU A 102 1.58 0.40 -2.79
CA LEU A 102 2.80 1.19 -2.74
C LEU A 102 2.49 2.58 -2.17
N PRO A 103 3.03 2.91 -1.00
CA PRO A 103 2.81 4.24 -0.44
C PRO A 103 3.47 5.32 -1.28
N VAL A 104 2.77 6.42 -1.47
CA VAL A 104 3.28 7.60 -2.17
C VAL A 104 3.67 8.62 -1.11
N VAL A 105 4.97 8.90 -1.02
CA VAL A 105 5.54 9.73 0.06
C VAL A 105 6.57 10.68 -0.52
N GLU A 106 6.60 11.90 0.00
CA GLU A 106 7.63 12.87 -0.36
C GLU A 106 8.04 13.65 0.87
N ARG A 107 9.34 13.67 1.14
CA ARG A 107 9.90 14.40 2.28
C ARG A 107 9.22 14.07 3.61
N GLY A 108 8.95 12.80 3.83
CA GLY A 108 8.29 12.32 5.04
C GLY A 108 6.78 12.54 5.08
N ARG A 109 6.22 13.22 4.08
CA ARG A 109 4.78 13.46 4.00
C ARG A 109 4.10 12.38 3.18
N ILE A 110 3.05 11.79 3.73
CA ILE A 110 2.26 10.78 3.05
C ILE A 110 1.26 11.47 2.12
N TRP A 111 1.30 11.11 0.83
CA TRP A 111 0.35 11.59 -0.17
C TRP A 111 -0.81 10.64 -0.36
N GLY A 112 -0.56 9.34 -0.21
CA GLY A 112 -1.58 8.32 -0.37
C GLY A 112 -0.96 6.95 -0.58
N VAL A 113 -1.76 6.01 -1.08
CA VAL A 113 -1.33 4.67 -1.44
C VAL A 113 -1.89 4.35 -2.82
N VAL A 114 -1.05 3.87 -3.72
CA VAL A 114 -1.53 3.31 -4.99
C VAL A 114 -1.62 1.80 -4.84
N SER A 115 -2.70 1.23 -5.38
CA SER A 115 -2.87 -0.22 -5.45
C SER A 115 -2.91 -0.63 -6.91
N ARG A 116 -2.71 -1.92 -7.16
CA ARG A 116 -2.74 -2.46 -8.53
C ARG A 116 -4.05 -2.10 -9.24
N SER A 117 -5.15 -2.04 -8.50
CA SER A 117 -6.46 -1.74 -9.06
C SER A 117 -6.65 -0.27 -9.49
N ASP A 118 -5.75 0.63 -9.11
CA ASP A 118 -5.81 2.03 -9.50
C ASP A 118 -5.38 2.27 -10.95
N PHE A 119 -4.79 1.26 -11.59
CA PHE A 119 -4.23 1.38 -12.93
C PHE A 119 -5.17 0.80 -13.97
N ASN A 120 -5.24 1.45 -15.13
CA ASN A 120 -6.10 0.98 -16.20
C ASN A 120 -5.38 -0.05 -17.09
N GLY A 121 -6.14 -0.71 -17.98
CA GLY A 121 -5.61 -1.76 -18.83
C GLY A 121 -4.49 -1.30 -19.75
N ILE A 122 -4.56 -0.06 -20.24
CA ILE A 122 -3.54 0.51 -21.13
C ILE A 122 -2.21 0.63 -20.39
N GLU A 123 -2.25 1.08 -19.15
CA GLU A 123 -1.05 1.21 -18.31
C GLU A 123 -0.43 -0.15 -18.02
N ILE A 124 -1.26 -1.14 -17.74
CA ILE A 124 -0.80 -2.52 -17.46
C ILE A 124 -0.20 -3.14 -18.73
N ASP A 125 -0.84 -2.95 -19.88
CA ASP A 125 -0.35 -3.45 -21.16
C ASP A 125 1.01 -2.85 -21.50
N ARG A 126 1.18 -1.57 -21.21
CA ARG A 126 2.45 -0.88 -21.44
C ARG A 126 3.59 -1.48 -20.63
N LEU A 127 3.32 -1.87 -19.40
CA LEU A 127 4.30 -2.57 -18.57
C LEU A 127 4.72 -3.89 -19.22
N GLY A 128 3.76 -4.66 -19.73
CA GLY A 128 4.02 -5.91 -20.43
C GLY A 128 4.89 -5.73 -21.68
N GLU A 129 4.63 -4.67 -22.43
CA GLU A 129 5.44 -4.34 -23.61
C GLU A 129 6.90 -4.04 -23.23
N GLU A 130 7.11 -3.28 -22.17
CA GLU A 130 8.47 -2.97 -21.68
C GLU A 130 9.20 -4.24 -21.23
N ASP A 131 8.51 -5.16 -20.59
CA ASP A 131 9.10 -6.40 -20.10
C ASP A 131 9.53 -7.33 -21.23
N HIS A 132 9.01 -7.14 -22.44
CA HIS A 132 9.39 -7.93 -23.61
C HIS A 132 10.59 -7.34 -24.38
N LEU A 133 11.01 -6.17 -24.01
CA LEU A 133 12.16 -5.53 -24.62
C LEU A 133 13.44 -5.86 -23.87
#